data_e3c2b89fd00f82a8b7b921f9ed3f8832
#
_entry.id   e3c2b89fd00f82a8b7b921f9ed3f8832
#
_cell.length_a   1.000
_cell.length_b   1.000
_cell.length_c   1.000
_cell.angle_alpha   90.00
_cell.angle_beta   90.00
_cell.angle_gamma   90.00
#
_symmetry.space_group_name_H-M   'P 1'
#
loop_
_entity.id
_entity.type
_entity.pdbx_description
1 polymer ?
#
loop_
_entity_poly.entity_id
_entity_poly.type
_entity_poly.pdbx_seq_one_letter_code
_entity_poly.pdbx_strand_id
1 'polypeptide(L)'
;MRIPRIAVLLATLASGGCASVPDGYTCCNLHYEYDRISDANWSNLPMIPAGAKIRVVEYGMNRATVEIDGKPIRIGHDYGRDRESTETYVRKLVVPWDPKELIASYPPEVREAIFRGVVIPGMTREQVLIAAGYPPTHRTFTLDSNVWHLWASRHGRYEVHFNSQGTVEKLVGAQGL
;
A
#
# COMPACT_ATOMS: atom_id res chain seq x y z
N MET A 1 -26.01 64.97 -23.51
CA MET A 1 -24.87 64.56 -22.67
C MET A 1 -24.96 63.03 -22.53
N ARG A 2 -24.11 62.28 -23.29
CA ARG A 2 -24.16 60.78 -23.34
C ARG A 2 -23.02 60.25 -22.49
N ILE A 3 -23.34 59.47 -21.47
CA ILE A 3 -22.39 58.83 -20.56
C ILE A 3 -21.97 57.46 -21.18
N PRO A 4 -20.69 57.16 -21.38
CA PRO A 4 -20.26 55.87 -21.90
C PRO A 4 -20.33 54.81 -20.79
N ARG A 5 -20.95 53.65 -21.10
CA ARG A 5 -20.94 52.47 -20.25
C ARG A 5 -19.60 51.76 -20.38
N ILE A 6 -18.81 51.74 -19.33
CA ILE A 6 -17.58 50.94 -19.20
C ILE A 6 -18.00 49.51 -18.88
N ALA A 7 -17.76 48.59 -19.82
CA ALA A 7 -17.91 47.16 -19.60
C ALA A 7 -16.67 46.66 -18.85
N VAL A 8 -16.85 46.24 -17.59
CA VAL A 8 -15.80 45.58 -16.81
C VAL A 8 -15.82 44.10 -17.21
N LEU A 9 -14.80 43.66 -17.93
CA LEU A 9 -14.55 42.27 -18.21
C LEU A 9 -13.96 41.61 -16.93
N LEU A 10 -14.74 40.81 -16.23
CA LEU A 10 -14.21 39.92 -15.20
C LEU A 10 -13.49 38.74 -15.84
N ALA A 11 -12.16 38.77 -15.81
CA ALA A 11 -11.34 37.60 -16.15
C ALA A 11 -11.40 36.61 -14.96
N THR A 12 -12.13 35.50 -15.11
CA THR A 12 -12.09 34.39 -14.19
C THR A 12 -10.77 33.64 -14.37
N LEU A 13 -9.84 33.82 -13.44
CA LEU A 13 -8.64 33.00 -13.30
C LEU A 13 -9.09 31.60 -12.85
N ALA A 14 -9.13 30.66 -13.79
CA ALA A 14 -9.23 29.25 -13.47
C ALA A 14 -7.92 28.83 -12.79
N SER A 15 -7.91 28.78 -11.47
CA SER A 15 -6.84 28.16 -10.69
C SER A 15 -6.87 26.65 -10.98
N GLY A 16 -6.04 26.20 -11.92
CA GLY A 16 -5.73 24.80 -12.12
C GLY A 16 -5.11 24.27 -10.82
N GLY A 17 -5.91 23.57 -10.01
CA GLY A 17 -5.40 22.85 -8.86
C GLY A 17 -4.43 21.78 -9.33
N CYS A 18 -3.13 21.99 -9.13
CA CYS A 18 -2.17 20.92 -9.15
C CYS A 18 -2.62 19.89 -8.12
N ALA A 19 -3.05 18.71 -8.57
CA ALA A 19 -3.32 17.62 -7.66
C ALA A 19 -2.02 17.36 -6.89
N SER A 20 -2.02 17.66 -5.58
CA SER A 20 -0.84 17.43 -4.75
C SER A 20 -0.51 15.95 -4.75
N VAL A 21 0.75 15.63 -5.03
CA VAL A 21 1.27 14.26 -4.96
C VAL A 21 1.19 13.79 -3.51
N PRO A 22 0.68 12.58 -3.21
CA PRO A 22 0.57 12.10 -1.84
C PRO A 22 1.92 12.09 -1.12
N ASP A 23 1.92 12.60 0.09
CA ASP A 23 3.04 12.60 1.02
C ASP A 23 2.55 12.07 2.36
N GLY A 24 3.32 11.19 3.00
CA GLY A 24 2.87 10.53 4.23
C GLY A 24 3.78 9.40 4.69
N TYR A 25 3.16 8.29 5.07
CA TYR A 25 3.84 7.11 5.60
C TYR A 25 3.45 5.86 4.82
N THR A 26 4.34 4.87 4.77
CA THR A 26 3.98 3.53 4.26
C THR A 26 2.90 2.92 5.14
N CYS A 27 1.78 2.46 4.53
CA CYS A 27 0.66 1.84 5.25
C CYS A 27 1.06 0.57 6.00
N CYS A 28 2.05 -0.10 5.48
CA CYS A 28 2.32 -1.51 5.74
C CYS A 28 3.78 -1.83 5.41
N ASN A 29 4.21 -3.03 5.77
CA ASN A 29 5.52 -3.53 5.41
C ASN A 29 5.62 -3.73 3.90
N LEU A 30 6.68 -3.19 3.30
CA LEU A 30 6.94 -3.26 1.87
C LEU A 30 8.26 -3.96 1.62
N HIS A 31 8.23 -5.07 0.91
CA HIS A 31 9.44 -5.81 0.55
C HIS A 31 10.00 -5.32 -0.78
N TYR A 32 11.33 -5.19 -0.85
CA TYR A 32 11.99 -4.61 -2.00
C TYR A 32 13.17 -5.45 -2.49
N GLU A 33 13.38 -5.41 -3.79
CA GLU A 33 14.55 -5.99 -4.45
C GLU A 33 15.31 -4.86 -5.16
N TYR A 34 16.53 -4.55 -4.68
CA TYR A 34 17.33 -3.40 -5.14
C TYR A 34 16.58 -2.06 -4.93
N ASP A 35 16.11 -1.44 -6.00
CA ASP A 35 15.34 -0.19 -6.03
C ASP A 35 13.86 -0.40 -6.41
N ARG A 36 13.33 -1.63 -6.24
CA ARG A 36 11.99 -2.00 -6.71
C ARG A 36 11.14 -2.66 -5.63
N ILE A 37 9.87 -2.28 -5.60
CA ILE A 37 8.81 -2.95 -4.88
C ILE A 37 7.82 -3.47 -5.91
N SER A 38 7.46 -4.76 -5.82
CA SER A 38 6.39 -5.38 -6.60
C SER A 38 5.12 -5.46 -5.76
N ASP A 39 3.94 -5.42 -6.41
CA ASP A 39 2.66 -5.68 -5.75
C ASP A 39 2.51 -7.12 -5.20
N ALA A 40 3.38 -8.05 -5.62
CA ALA A 40 3.46 -9.37 -5.01
C ALA A 40 4.09 -9.36 -3.59
N ASN A 41 4.81 -8.31 -3.23
CA ASN A 41 5.37 -8.06 -1.89
C ASN A 41 6.04 -9.30 -1.25
N TRP A 42 6.98 -9.92 -1.96
CA TRP A 42 7.62 -11.20 -1.58
C TRP A 42 8.31 -11.13 -0.22
N SER A 43 7.78 -11.86 0.77
CA SER A 43 8.22 -11.75 2.18
C SER A 43 9.64 -12.26 2.46
N ASN A 44 10.29 -12.96 1.52
CA ASN A 44 11.67 -13.37 1.64
C ASN A 44 12.71 -12.28 1.28
N LEU A 45 12.25 -11.09 0.87
CA LEU A 45 13.10 -9.96 0.52
C LEU A 45 13.31 -9.01 1.72
N PRO A 46 14.33 -8.14 1.67
CA PRO A 46 14.47 -7.05 2.63
C PRO A 46 13.20 -6.22 2.74
N MET A 47 12.92 -5.70 3.92
CA MET A 47 11.67 -5.04 4.26
C MET A 47 11.87 -3.58 4.67
N ILE A 48 11.01 -2.71 4.15
CA ILE A 48 10.76 -1.36 4.64
C ILE A 48 9.56 -1.47 5.59
N PRO A 49 9.70 -1.09 6.88
CA PRO A 49 8.63 -1.23 7.85
C PRO A 49 7.46 -0.27 7.57
N ALA A 50 6.28 -0.63 8.04
CA ALA A 50 5.14 0.28 8.13
C ALA A 50 5.52 1.55 8.89
N GLY A 51 5.03 2.71 8.43
CA GLY A 51 5.35 4.01 9.04
C GLY A 51 6.71 4.58 8.63
N ALA A 52 7.35 4.09 7.56
CA ALA A 52 8.45 4.80 6.90
C ALA A 52 7.90 6.02 6.14
N LYS A 53 8.65 7.14 6.14
CA LYS A 53 8.24 8.32 5.38
C LYS A 53 8.26 8.03 3.90
N ILE A 54 7.17 8.32 3.20
CA ILE A 54 7.04 8.11 1.76
C ILE A 54 6.48 9.35 1.07
N ARG A 55 7.05 9.68 -0.06
CA ARG A 55 6.57 10.73 -0.96
C ARG A 55 6.48 10.19 -2.38
N VAL A 56 5.34 10.37 -3.03
CA VAL A 56 5.22 10.01 -4.44
C VAL A 56 5.85 11.13 -5.27
N VAL A 57 6.79 10.76 -6.13
CA VAL A 57 7.49 11.70 -7.02
C VAL A 57 6.78 11.77 -8.37
N GLU A 58 6.41 10.60 -8.92
CA GLU A 58 5.82 10.52 -10.25
C GLU A 58 4.99 9.23 -10.39
N TYR A 59 3.87 9.35 -11.10
CA TYR A 59 3.09 8.21 -11.56
C TYR A 59 3.39 7.93 -13.04
N GLY A 60 3.97 6.76 -13.32
CA GLY A 60 4.09 6.22 -14.66
C GLY A 60 3.02 5.18 -14.96
N MET A 61 2.97 4.73 -16.20
CA MET A 61 1.95 3.77 -16.68
C MET A 61 1.96 2.44 -15.89
N ASN A 62 3.12 1.85 -15.68
CA ASN A 62 3.27 0.54 -15.03
C ASN A 62 4.05 0.62 -13.70
N ARG A 63 4.61 1.76 -13.36
CA ARG A 63 5.41 1.99 -12.17
C ARG A 63 5.25 3.42 -11.69
N ALA A 64 5.28 3.62 -10.40
CA ALA A 64 5.45 4.93 -9.80
C ALA A 64 6.87 5.05 -9.24
N THR A 65 7.41 6.26 -9.28
CA THR A 65 8.63 6.61 -8.55
C THR A 65 8.23 7.26 -7.24
N VAL A 66 8.73 6.70 -6.15
CA VAL A 66 8.53 7.22 -4.79
C VAL A 66 9.88 7.48 -4.14
N GLU A 67 9.88 8.29 -3.11
CA GLU A 67 11.01 8.46 -2.21
C GLU A 67 10.59 7.92 -0.84
N ILE A 68 11.34 6.94 -0.31
CA ILE A 68 11.10 6.36 1.01
C ILE A 68 12.35 6.61 1.86
N ASP A 69 12.18 7.31 2.98
CA ASP A 69 13.28 7.76 3.85
C ASP A 69 14.44 8.40 3.05
N GLY A 70 14.10 9.24 2.06
CA GLY A 70 15.06 9.94 1.20
C GLY A 70 15.69 9.11 0.08
N LYS A 71 15.26 7.85 -0.10
CA LYS A 71 15.78 6.96 -1.15
C LYS A 71 14.77 6.78 -2.28
N PRO A 72 15.15 6.96 -3.56
CA PRO A 72 14.27 6.71 -4.68
C PRO A 72 14.02 5.22 -4.84
N ILE A 73 12.73 4.84 -4.95
CA ILE A 73 12.26 3.46 -5.14
C ILE A 73 11.16 3.47 -6.20
N ARG A 74 11.13 2.44 -7.03
CA ARG A 74 10.10 2.22 -8.05
C ARG A 74 9.09 1.19 -7.56
N ILE A 75 7.84 1.58 -7.42
CA ILE A 75 6.75 0.67 -7.07
C ILE A 75 6.09 0.19 -8.37
N GLY A 76 6.07 -1.13 -8.58
CA GLY A 76 5.45 -1.78 -9.72
C GLY A 76 4.11 -2.40 -9.35
N HIS A 77 3.11 -2.24 -10.23
CA HIS A 77 1.84 -2.96 -10.17
C HIS A 77 1.85 -4.07 -11.24
N ASP A 78 2.72 -5.06 -11.00
CA ASP A 78 3.12 -6.03 -12.05
C ASP A 78 2.03 -7.09 -12.30
N TYR A 79 1.29 -7.50 -11.27
CA TYR A 79 0.34 -8.62 -11.31
C TYR A 79 -1.14 -8.19 -11.26
N GLY A 80 -1.45 -7.05 -10.64
CA GLY A 80 -2.82 -6.58 -10.45
C GLY A 80 -3.31 -5.52 -11.43
N ARG A 81 -2.48 -5.10 -12.37
CA ARG A 81 -2.73 -3.96 -13.29
C ARG A 81 -3.98 -4.07 -14.16
N ASP A 82 -4.47 -5.28 -14.40
CA ASP A 82 -5.71 -5.49 -15.14
C ASP A 82 -6.97 -5.19 -14.31
N ARG A 83 -6.82 -4.99 -13.00
CA ARG A 83 -7.89 -4.75 -12.04
C ARG A 83 -7.92 -3.33 -11.50
N GLU A 84 -6.75 -2.72 -11.34
CA GLU A 84 -6.61 -1.35 -10.87
C GLU A 84 -5.36 -0.69 -11.48
N SER A 85 -5.37 0.64 -11.55
CA SER A 85 -4.23 1.40 -12.06
C SER A 85 -3.06 1.41 -11.06
N THR A 86 -1.84 1.67 -11.57
CA THR A 86 -0.65 1.88 -10.73
C THR A 86 -0.89 2.99 -9.70
N GLU A 87 -1.54 4.08 -10.09
CA GLU A 87 -1.87 5.18 -9.19
C GLU A 87 -2.80 4.73 -8.06
N THR A 88 -3.89 4.01 -8.38
CA THR A 88 -4.82 3.48 -7.38
C THR A 88 -4.11 2.56 -6.40
N TYR A 89 -3.25 1.68 -6.89
CA TYR A 89 -2.46 0.80 -6.04
C TYR A 89 -1.52 1.58 -5.11
N VAL A 90 -0.72 2.49 -5.65
CA VAL A 90 0.26 3.27 -4.87
C VAL A 90 -0.43 4.16 -3.83
N ARG A 91 -1.60 4.74 -4.15
CA ARG A 91 -2.39 5.53 -3.19
C ARG A 91 -2.82 4.73 -1.96
N LYS A 92 -3.00 3.41 -2.07
CA LYS A 92 -3.27 2.55 -0.91
C LYS A 92 -2.04 2.36 -0.01
N LEU A 93 -0.85 2.49 -0.57
CA LEU A 93 0.40 2.32 0.16
C LEU A 93 0.83 3.57 0.93
N VAL A 94 0.24 4.73 0.62
CA VAL A 94 0.57 6.02 1.25
C VAL A 94 -0.58 6.45 2.14
N VAL A 95 -0.33 6.50 3.44
CA VAL A 95 -1.31 6.95 4.44
C VAL A 95 -0.87 8.28 5.08
N PRO A 96 -1.81 9.21 5.38
CA PRO A 96 -1.46 10.52 5.92
C PRO A 96 -1.09 10.50 7.41
N TRP A 97 -1.26 9.38 8.08
CA TRP A 97 -1.00 9.17 9.51
C TRP A 97 0.08 8.10 9.71
N ASP A 98 0.81 8.16 10.83
CA ASP A 98 1.85 7.17 11.13
C ASP A 98 1.24 5.87 11.69
N PRO A 99 1.32 4.73 10.98
CA PRO A 99 0.82 3.44 11.46
C PRO A 99 1.44 2.94 12.76
N LYS A 100 2.61 3.45 13.15
CA LYS A 100 3.30 3.04 14.38
C LYS A 100 2.47 3.29 15.64
N GLU A 101 1.64 4.35 15.66
CA GLU A 101 0.75 4.62 16.79
C GLU A 101 -0.31 3.52 16.93
N LEU A 102 -0.91 3.11 15.81
CA LEU A 102 -1.87 2.01 15.77
C LEU A 102 -1.20 0.68 16.15
N ILE A 103 -0.04 0.38 15.56
CA ILE A 103 0.74 -0.83 15.86
C ILE A 103 1.07 -0.91 17.36
N ALA A 104 1.43 0.21 17.99
CA ALA A 104 1.75 0.27 19.41
C ALA A 104 0.57 -0.14 20.32
N SER A 105 -0.67 0.01 19.84
CA SER A 105 -1.88 -0.39 20.58
C SER A 105 -2.20 -1.88 20.52
N TYR A 106 -1.56 -2.65 19.62
CA TYR A 106 -1.83 -4.07 19.46
C TYR A 106 -1.17 -4.95 20.56
N PRO A 107 -1.66 -6.17 20.77
CA PRO A 107 -1.01 -7.15 21.66
C PRO A 107 0.47 -7.37 21.30
N PRO A 108 1.34 -7.68 22.29
CA PRO A 108 2.78 -7.84 22.06
C PRO A 108 3.14 -8.84 20.95
N GLU A 109 2.46 -9.96 20.89
CA GLU A 109 2.67 -11.01 19.88
C GLU A 109 2.33 -10.54 18.47
N VAL A 110 1.28 -9.70 18.33
CA VAL A 110 0.88 -9.11 17.03
C VAL A 110 1.91 -8.07 16.60
N ARG A 111 2.38 -7.22 17.53
CA ARG A 111 3.42 -6.23 17.22
C ARG A 111 4.71 -6.88 16.74
N GLU A 112 5.14 -7.94 17.43
CA GLU A 112 6.34 -8.69 17.06
C GLU A 112 6.18 -9.35 15.68
N ALA A 113 5.01 -9.94 15.40
CA ALA A 113 4.72 -10.52 14.10
C ALA A 113 4.73 -9.46 12.98
N ILE A 114 4.13 -8.28 13.19
CA ILE A 114 4.20 -7.15 12.25
C ILE A 114 5.65 -6.71 12.05
N PHE A 115 6.41 -6.55 13.12
CA PHE A 115 7.81 -6.16 13.05
C PHE A 115 8.66 -7.14 12.22
N ARG A 116 8.32 -8.42 12.26
CA ARG A 116 8.99 -9.47 11.48
C ARG A 116 8.40 -9.66 10.08
N GLY A 117 7.31 -8.98 9.72
CA GLY A 117 6.64 -9.15 8.43
C GLY A 117 5.91 -10.50 8.30
N VAL A 118 5.50 -11.12 9.41
CA VAL A 118 4.85 -12.43 9.42
C VAL A 118 3.38 -12.34 9.83
N VAL A 119 2.57 -13.23 9.28
CA VAL A 119 1.16 -13.40 9.65
C VAL A 119 1.05 -14.53 10.64
N ILE A 120 0.28 -14.32 11.72
CA ILE A 120 0.00 -15.35 12.73
C ILE A 120 -1.52 -15.55 12.91
N PRO A 121 -1.97 -16.75 13.35
CA PRO A 121 -3.38 -16.96 13.71
C PRO A 121 -3.86 -15.94 14.75
N GLY A 122 -5.14 -15.53 14.61
CA GLY A 122 -5.76 -14.52 15.48
C GLY A 122 -5.62 -13.07 14.99
N MET A 123 -4.74 -12.76 14.04
CA MET A 123 -4.66 -11.43 13.46
C MET A 123 -5.94 -11.06 12.72
N THR A 124 -6.34 -9.79 12.83
CA THR A 124 -7.40 -9.21 11.99
C THR A 124 -6.90 -8.96 10.56
N ARG A 125 -7.82 -8.75 9.60
CA ARG A 125 -7.46 -8.36 8.23
C ARG A 125 -6.57 -7.12 8.18
N GLU A 126 -6.86 -6.10 9.00
CA GLU A 126 -6.03 -4.89 9.10
C GLU A 126 -4.60 -5.21 9.55
N GLN A 127 -4.45 -6.03 10.60
CA GLN A 127 -3.14 -6.44 11.09
C GLN A 127 -2.35 -7.25 10.06
N VAL A 128 -3.03 -8.10 9.28
CA VAL A 128 -2.42 -8.83 8.15
C VAL A 128 -1.98 -7.86 7.06
N LEU A 129 -2.78 -6.84 6.70
CA LEU A 129 -2.37 -5.81 5.75
C LEU A 129 -1.12 -5.07 6.21
N ILE A 130 -1.07 -4.69 7.48
CA ILE A 130 0.11 -3.99 8.02
C ILE A 130 1.34 -4.91 7.98
N ALA A 131 1.19 -6.18 8.36
CA ALA A 131 2.29 -7.14 8.42
C ALA A 131 2.81 -7.56 7.05
N ALA A 132 1.93 -7.87 6.10
CA ALA A 132 2.27 -8.53 4.83
C ALA A 132 1.98 -7.70 3.57
N GLY A 133 1.37 -6.51 3.72
CA GLY A 133 0.96 -5.67 2.60
C GLY A 133 -0.35 -6.12 1.93
N TYR A 134 -0.72 -5.40 0.88
CA TYR A 134 -1.93 -5.71 0.10
C TYR A 134 -1.73 -6.97 -0.75
N PRO A 135 -2.67 -7.92 -0.69
CA PRO A 135 -2.62 -9.07 -1.58
C PRO A 135 -2.83 -8.63 -3.04
N PRO A 136 -2.08 -9.20 -4.01
CA PRO A 136 -2.25 -8.87 -5.42
C PRO A 136 -3.66 -9.18 -5.91
N THR A 137 -4.29 -8.21 -6.58
CA THR A 137 -5.71 -8.24 -6.98
C THR A 137 -6.05 -9.30 -8.02
N HIS A 138 -5.06 -9.83 -8.74
CA HIS A 138 -5.30 -10.93 -9.71
C HIS A 138 -5.65 -12.27 -9.03
N ARG A 139 -5.39 -12.43 -7.73
CA ARG A 139 -5.70 -13.65 -6.95
C ARG A 139 -6.65 -13.39 -5.78
N THR A 140 -6.58 -12.19 -5.19
CA THR A 140 -7.48 -11.77 -4.13
C THR A 140 -8.28 -10.57 -4.64
N PHE A 141 -9.47 -10.82 -5.14
CA PHE A 141 -10.27 -9.81 -5.86
C PHE A 141 -10.84 -8.73 -4.93
N THR A 142 -11.06 -9.06 -3.68
CA THR A 142 -11.56 -8.15 -2.65
C THR A 142 -10.96 -8.48 -1.30
N LEU A 143 -10.76 -7.46 -0.46
CA LEU A 143 -10.28 -7.63 0.91
C LEU A 143 -11.32 -8.28 1.83
N ASP A 144 -12.58 -8.38 1.41
CA ASP A 144 -13.63 -9.11 2.13
C ASP A 144 -13.56 -10.62 1.92
N SER A 145 -12.73 -11.10 0.98
CA SER A 145 -12.54 -12.53 0.74
C SER A 145 -12.07 -13.25 2.00
N ASN A 146 -12.61 -14.45 2.25
CA ASN A 146 -12.19 -15.26 3.39
C ASN A 146 -10.84 -15.94 3.18
N VAL A 147 -10.27 -15.86 1.98
CA VAL A 147 -8.95 -16.38 1.67
C VAL A 147 -8.17 -15.30 0.92
N TRP A 148 -7.01 -14.95 1.45
CA TRP A 148 -6.06 -14.08 0.76
C TRP A 148 -4.85 -14.89 0.30
N HIS A 149 -4.42 -14.61 -0.93
CA HIS A 149 -3.23 -15.21 -1.51
C HIS A 149 -2.07 -14.23 -1.41
N LEU A 150 -1.04 -14.62 -0.69
CA LEU A 150 0.19 -13.88 -0.48
C LEU A 150 1.40 -14.68 -0.99
N TRP A 151 2.55 -14.03 -1.14
CA TRP A 151 3.74 -14.65 -1.69
C TRP A 151 4.91 -14.58 -0.71
N ALA A 152 5.46 -15.75 -0.38
CA ALA A 152 6.71 -15.83 0.36
C ALA A 152 7.92 -15.56 -0.54
N SER A 153 7.85 -15.92 -1.83
CA SER A 153 8.89 -15.71 -2.83
C SER A 153 8.28 -15.67 -4.24
N ARG A 154 9.10 -15.49 -5.28
CA ARG A 154 8.64 -15.53 -6.68
C ARG A 154 7.91 -16.83 -7.06
N HIS A 155 8.22 -17.93 -6.37
CA HIS A 155 7.67 -19.26 -6.65
C HIS A 155 6.90 -19.87 -5.48
N GLY A 156 6.95 -19.23 -4.31
CA GLY A 156 6.30 -19.67 -3.09
C GLY A 156 5.08 -18.82 -2.75
N ARG A 157 3.88 -19.40 -2.88
CA ARG A 157 2.62 -18.77 -2.47
C ARG A 157 2.10 -19.42 -1.20
N TYR A 158 1.44 -18.65 -0.37
CA TYR A 158 0.68 -19.14 0.77
C TYR A 158 -0.70 -18.49 0.85
N GLU A 159 -1.60 -19.10 1.59
CA GLU A 159 -2.96 -18.61 1.78
C GLU A 159 -3.19 -18.25 3.25
N VAL A 160 -3.84 -17.12 3.46
CA VAL A 160 -4.34 -16.69 4.77
C VAL A 160 -5.84 -16.90 4.77
N HIS A 161 -6.31 -17.82 5.61
CA HIS A 161 -7.73 -18.14 5.77
C HIS A 161 -8.30 -17.39 6.97
N PHE A 162 -9.39 -16.66 6.75
CA PHE A 162 -10.10 -15.90 7.77
C PHE A 162 -11.40 -16.63 8.16
N ASN A 163 -11.70 -16.61 9.44
CA ASN A 163 -12.98 -17.07 9.98
C ASN A 163 -14.10 -16.04 9.74
N SER A 164 -15.32 -16.34 10.18
CA SER A 164 -16.48 -15.46 10.05
C SER A 164 -16.37 -14.13 10.81
N GLN A 165 -15.43 -14.03 11.75
CA GLN A 165 -15.14 -12.81 12.53
C GLN A 165 -14.07 -11.93 11.86
N GLY A 166 -13.49 -12.38 10.72
CA GLY A 166 -12.44 -11.66 10.02
C GLY A 166 -11.06 -11.76 10.65
N THR A 167 -10.84 -12.78 11.49
CA THR A 167 -9.53 -13.09 12.07
C THR A 167 -8.90 -14.30 11.40
N VAL A 168 -7.58 -14.34 11.31
CA VAL A 168 -6.82 -15.45 10.72
C VAL A 168 -7.08 -16.71 11.51
N GLU A 169 -7.66 -17.71 10.85
CA GLU A 169 -7.90 -19.04 11.39
C GLU A 169 -6.69 -19.94 11.15
N LYS A 170 -6.16 -19.94 9.92
CA LYS A 170 -5.02 -20.78 9.54
C LYS A 170 -4.27 -20.21 8.35
N LEU A 171 -3.06 -20.70 8.19
CA LEU A 171 -2.19 -20.44 7.04
C LEU A 171 -1.97 -21.75 6.28
N VAL A 172 -2.01 -21.72 4.96
CA VAL A 172 -1.85 -22.89 4.10
C VAL A 172 -0.81 -22.62 3.03
N GLY A 173 0.12 -23.55 2.83
CA GLY A 173 1.22 -23.44 1.88
C GLY A 173 2.56 -23.11 2.52
N ALA A 174 3.61 -22.94 1.70
CA ALA A 174 4.98 -22.77 2.17
C ALA A 174 5.13 -21.49 2.99
N GLN A 175 5.31 -21.63 4.27
CA GLN A 175 5.91 -20.64 5.13
C GLN A 175 7.40 -20.97 5.26
N GLY A 176 8.18 -20.45 4.37
CA GLY A 176 9.61 -20.30 4.58
C GLY A 176 9.85 -18.93 5.19
N LEU A 177 9.43 -18.75 6.42
CA LEU A 177 9.65 -17.53 7.20
C LEU A 177 10.63 -17.83 8.31
#